data_d1546f278ed3d8f3636eab65060d0901
#
_entry.id   d1546f278ed3d8f3636eab65060d0901
#
_cell.length_a   1.000
_cell.length_b   1.000
_cell.length_c   1.000
_cell.angle_alpha   90.00
_cell.angle_beta   90.00
_cell.angle_gamma   90.00
#
_symmetry.space_group_name_H-M   'P 1'
#
loop_
_entity.id
_entity.type
_entity.pdbx_description
1 polymer ?
#
loop_
_entity_poly.entity_id
_entity_poly.type
_entity_poly.pdbx_seq_one_letter_code
_entity_poly.pdbx_strand_id
1 'polypeptide(L)'
;MDNNSTYEQYEQEIDLKDLMFAVLHKWRPVILVAVVLAVVLGGAKGAMTYRQQNDPEVSKETREKYQEELDLYEKNKETAEREIENLKTDIANQQEYLDKSIWINMSPYDVCESRIDMYVTTGYEIMPGMVYQNQDYTDTILQAYQGLLTSSAVMEDVAKSVGTEPRYLKELVNVTIGTNGGQLNHLLTINVKHKTKSDAKKVMDEMLDHMNELHGQVVASIGEHTVNTVNSSVSAMVDLTLADTQRAETERLTSLNNSLEEKQKTLDELEEPKEAASSAMAALKLSLIHISEPTRRS
;
A
#
# COMPACT_ATOMS: atom_id res chain seq x y z
N MET A 1 0.33 -13.78 -73.21
CA MET A 1 1.60 -14.29 -72.65
C MET A 1 1.80 -13.60 -71.34
N ASP A 2 1.17 -14.09 -70.30
CA ASP A 2 1.38 -13.57 -68.94
C ASP A 2 1.45 -14.76 -67.99
N ASN A 3 2.65 -15.06 -67.58
CA ASN A 3 2.96 -16.06 -66.55
C ASN A 3 2.86 -15.38 -65.19
N ASN A 4 1.78 -15.64 -64.48
CA ASN A 4 1.60 -15.28 -63.09
C ASN A 4 1.85 -16.56 -62.26
N SER A 5 3.05 -16.74 -61.75
CA SER A 5 3.41 -17.80 -60.85
C SER A 5 3.10 -17.38 -59.40
N THR A 6 1.99 -17.88 -58.92
CA THR A 6 1.58 -17.77 -57.52
C THR A 6 2.50 -18.66 -56.66
N TYR A 7 3.29 -18.06 -55.79
CA TYR A 7 4.01 -18.78 -54.73
C TYR A 7 3.04 -19.08 -53.58
N GLU A 8 2.58 -20.30 -53.48
CA GLU A 8 1.93 -20.81 -52.29
C GLU A 8 2.97 -20.99 -51.20
N GLN A 9 2.91 -20.16 -50.18
CA GLN A 9 3.67 -20.28 -48.94
C GLN A 9 2.99 -21.37 -48.10
N TYR A 10 3.55 -22.57 -48.07
CA TYR A 10 3.18 -23.61 -47.11
C TYR A 10 3.64 -23.19 -45.75
N GLU A 11 2.76 -22.68 -44.91
CA GLU A 11 2.97 -22.61 -43.48
C GLU A 11 2.97 -24.05 -42.94
N GLN A 12 4.15 -24.57 -42.62
CA GLN A 12 4.27 -25.82 -41.87
C GLN A 12 3.86 -25.52 -40.41
N GLU A 13 2.62 -25.79 -40.10
CA GLU A 13 2.18 -25.89 -38.72
C GLU A 13 2.97 -27.07 -38.06
N ILE A 14 3.87 -26.75 -37.16
CA ILE A 14 4.58 -27.78 -36.36
C ILE A 14 3.55 -28.35 -35.38
N ASP A 15 2.97 -29.49 -35.72
CA ASP A 15 2.06 -30.20 -34.83
C ASP A 15 2.86 -30.70 -33.60
N LEU A 16 2.55 -30.08 -32.46
CA LEU A 16 3.17 -30.36 -31.17
C LEU A 16 3.02 -31.82 -30.77
N LYS A 17 1.98 -32.52 -31.26
CA LYS A 17 1.75 -33.94 -31.06
C LYS A 17 2.76 -34.78 -31.83
N ASP A 18 3.05 -34.45 -33.09
CA ASP A 18 4.03 -35.17 -33.91
C ASP A 18 5.44 -35.01 -33.36
N LEU A 19 5.77 -33.81 -32.83
CA LEU A 19 7.04 -33.59 -32.12
C LEU A 19 7.14 -34.47 -30.86
N MET A 20 6.07 -34.54 -30.08
CA MET A 20 5.99 -35.33 -28.85
C MET A 20 6.08 -36.83 -29.14
N PHE A 21 5.42 -37.34 -30.22
CA PHE A 21 5.53 -38.71 -30.67
C PHE A 21 6.90 -39.06 -31.25
N ALA A 22 7.55 -38.14 -31.95
CA ALA A 22 8.92 -38.32 -32.46
C ALA A 22 9.95 -38.44 -31.31
N VAL A 23 9.79 -37.67 -30.24
CA VAL A 23 10.59 -37.75 -29.01
C VAL A 23 10.31 -39.07 -28.26
N LEU A 24 9.05 -39.46 -28.12
CA LEU A 24 8.63 -40.70 -27.49
C LEU A 24 9.09 -41.94 -28.26
N HIS A 25 9.16 -41.90 -29.58
CA HIS A 25 9.64 -43.05 -30.39
C HIS A 25 11.15 -43.26 -30.31
N LYS A 26 11.93 -42.22 -29.97
CA LYS A 26 13.39 -42.28 -29.76
C LYS A 26 13.78 -42.23 -28.27
N TRP A 27 12.88 -42.63 -27.37
CA TRP A 27 13.13 -42.55 -25.92
C TRP A 27 14.36 -43.36 -25.46
N ARG A 28 14.66 -44.50 -26.12
CA ARG A 28 15.80 -45.34 -25.77
C ARG A 28 17.17 -44.65 -25.90
N PRO A 29 17.53 -43.98 -27.02
CA PRO A 29 18.77 -43.23 -27.09
C PRO A 29 18.79 -42.02 -26.17
N VAL A 30 17.62 -41.37 -25.92
CA VAL A 30 17.52 -40.23 -24.98
C VAL A 30 17.81 -40.67 -23.55
N ILE A 31 17.24 -41.80 -23.10
CA ILE A 31 17.55 -42.38 -21.79
C ILE A 31 19.01 -42.77 -21.70
N LEU A 32 19.57 -43.39 -22.75
CA LEU A 32 20.97 -43.79 -22.75
C LEU A 32 21.93 -42.60 -22.63
N VAL A 33 21.66 -41.52 -23.34
CA VAL A 33 22.39 -40.23 -23.21
C VAL A 33 22.21 -39.63 -21.83
N ALA A 34 20.99 -39.64 -21.29
CA ALA A 34 20.71 -39.14 -19.94
C ALA A 34 21.44 -39.93 -18.85
N VAL A 35 21.47 -41.26 -18.97
CA VAL A 35 22.22 -42.15 -18.05
C VAL A 35 23.72 -41.91 -18.15
N VAL A 36 24.26 -41.79 -19.36
CA VAL A 36 25.70 -41.51 -19.58
C VAL A 36 26.05 -40.13 -19.00
N LEU A 37 25.23 -39.13 -19.24
CA LEU A 37 25.40 -37.78 -18.63
C LEU A 37 25.29 -37.82 -17.10
N ALA A 38 24.35 -38.56 -16.55
CA ALA A 38 24.22 -38.73 -15.10
C ALA A 38 25.45 -39.44 -14.48
N VAL A 39 26.00 -40.46 -15.16
CA VAL A 39 27.24 -41.17 -14.70
C VAL A 39 28.45 -40.26 -14.84
N VAL A 40 28.58 -39.52 -15.93
CA VAL A 40 29.71 -38.60 -16.15
C VAL A 40 29.65 -37.41 -15.18
N LEU A 41 28.48 -36.81 -15.01
CA LEU A 41 28.29 -35.69 -14.07
C LEU A 41 28.33 -36.14 -12.61
N GLY A 42 27.75 -37.30 -12.30
CA GLY A 42 27.82 -37.93 -10.97
C GLY A 42 29.21 -38.40 -10.61
N GLY A 43 29.90 -39.04 -11.55
CA GLY A 43 31.29 -39.47 -11.38
C GLY A 43 32.29 -38.32 -11.27
N ALA A 44 32.11 -37.27 -12.06
CA ALA A 44 32.93 -36.07 -11.96
C ALA A 44 32.67 -35.32 -10.61
N LYS A 45 31.43 -35.24 -10.18
CA LYS A 45 31.07 -34.69 -8.86
C LYS A 45 31.65 -35.56 -7.72
N GLY A 46 31.52 -36.87 -7.81
CA GLY A 46 32.09 -37.82 -6.83
C GLY A 46 33.60 -37.74 -6.71
N ALA A 47 34.31 -37.65 -7.84
CA ALA A 47 35.76 -37.50 -7.86
C ALA A 47 36.25 -36.13 -7.37
N MET A 48 35.50 -35.06 -7.67
CA MET A 48 35.75 -33.73 -7.10
C MET A 48 35.51 -33.72 -5.58
N THR A 49 34.39 -34.29 -5.11
CA THR A 49 34.09 -34.37 -3.69
C THR A 49 35.15 -35.15 -2.91
N TYR A 50 35.69 -36.23 -3.49
CA TYR A 50 36.76 -37.02 -2.85
C TYR A 50 38.10 -36.28 -2.80
N ARG A 51 38.44 -35.46 -3.81
CA ARG A 51 39.62 -34.57 -3.76
C ARG A 51 39.43 -33.41 -2.82
N GLN A 52 38.22 -32.82 -2.78
CA GLN A 52 37.88 -31.70 -1.91
C GLN A 52 37.87 -32.04 -0.41
N GLN A 53 37.55 -33.29 -0.06
CA GLN A 53 37.55 -33.74 1.34
C GLN A 53 38.93 -33.78 2.00
N ASN A 54 40.00 -33.79 1.20
CA ASN A 54 41.38 -33.91 1.70
C ASN A 54 42.21 -32.61 1.63
N ASP A 55 41.64 -31.50 1.11
CA ASP A 55 42.35 -30.23 0.99
C ASP A 55 41.85 -29.21 2.04
N PRO A 56 42.71 -28.78 2.99
CA PRO A 56 42.33 -27.89 4.06
C PRO A 56 41.93 -26.47 3.60
N GLU A 57 42.36 -26.00 2.42
CA GLU A 57 41.94 -24.72 1.85
C GLU A 57 40.53 -24.80 1.29
N VAL A 58 40.17 -25.88 0.63
CA VAL A 58 38.82 -26.11 0.09
C VAL A 58 37.80 -26.27 1.22
N SER A 59 38.19 -26.83 2.35
CA SER A 59 37.35 -26.94 3.53
C SER A 59 37.05 -25.58 4.18
N LYS A 60 37.94 -24.60 4.10
CA LYS A 60 37.70 -23.22 4.56
C LYS A 60 36.76 -22.48 3.64
N GLU A 61 36.98 -22.51 2.35
CA GLU A 61 36.14 -21.88 1.34
C GLU A 61 34.71 -22.43 1.36
N THR A 62 34.55 -23.73 1.57
CA THR A 62 33.23 -24.36 1.72
C THR A 62 32.51 -23.91 3.00
N ARG A 63 33.24 -23.71 4.09
CA ARG A 63 32.66 -23.15 5.34
C ARG A 63 32.25 -21.72 5.20
N GLU A 64 33.05 -20.89 4.58
CA GLU A 64 32.76 -19.47 4.35
C GLU A 64 31.51 -19.34 3.48
N LYS A 65 31.41 -20.09 2.38
CA LYS A 65 30.22 -20.13 1.54
C LYS A 65 28.96 -20.61 2.28
N TYR A 66 29.08 -21.65 3.09
CA TYR A 66 27.94 -22.11 3.90
C TYR A 66 27.51 -21.06 4.93
N GLN A 67 28.46 -20.37 5.55
CA GLN A 67 28.17 -19.29 6.48
C GLN A 67 27.46 -18.14 5.76
N GLU A 68 27.93 -17.74 4.58
CA GLU A 68 27.28 -16.73 3.75
C GLU A 68 25.86 -17.15 3.33
N GLU A 69 25.66 -18.40 2.95
CA GLU A 69 24.32 -18.93 2.61
C GLU A 69 23.39 -18.97 3.83
N LEU A 70 23.91 -19.32 5.01
CA LEU A 70 23.16 -19.32 6.25
C LEU A 70 22.76 -17.90 6.67
N ASP A 71 23.72 -16.98 6.65
CA ASP A 71 23.48 -15.57 6.96
C ASP A 71 22.44 -14.96 6.00
N LEU A 72 22.51 -15.33 4.71
CA LEU A 72 21.53 -14.88 3.72
C LEU A 72 20.15 -15.49 3.99
N TYR A 73 20.08 -16.78 4.32
CA TYR A 73 18.84 -17.44 4.70
C TYR A 73 18.20 -16.79 5.94
N GLU A 74 18.98 -16.61 7.00
CA GLU A 74 18.51 -15.96 8.23
C GLU A 74 17.99 -14.54 7.96
N LYS A 75 18.72 -13.76 7.18
CA LYS A 75 18.31 -12.41 6.78
C LYS A 75 17.03 -12.40 5.94
N ASN A 76 16.91 -13.31 4.99
CA ASN A 76 15.71 -13.43 4.16
C ASN A 76 14.50 -13.86 4.99
N LYS A 77 14.70 -14.80 5.91
CA LYS A 77 13.67 -15.25 6.85
C LYS A 77 13.20 -14.12 7.75
N GLU A 78 14.12 -13.40 8.41
CA GLU A 78 13.80 -12.25 9.26
C GLU A 78 13.05 -11.16 8.47
N THR A 79 13.46 -10.92 7.23
CA THR A 79 12.79 -9.95 6.36
C THR A 79 11.38 -10.39 6.03
N ALA A 80 11.17 -11.65 5.65
CA ALA A 80 9.86 -12.20 5.35
C ALA A 80 8.93 -12.19 6.59
N GLU A 81 9.44 -12.58 7.75
CA GLU A 81 8.69 -12.54 9.02
C GLU A 81 8.25 -11.11 9.38
N ARG A 82 9.13 -10.13 9.21
CA ARG A 82 8.80 -8.72 9.44
C ARG A 82 7.76 -8.19 8.45
N GLU A 83 7.86 -8.55 7.16
CA GLU A 83 6.88 -8.17 6.15
C GLU A 83 5.50 -8.80 6.44
N ILE A 84 5.47 -10.05 6.89
CA ILE A 84 4.25 -10.73 7.32
C ILE A 84 3.61 -10.02 8.51
N GLU A 85 4.39 -9.59 9.51
CA GLU A 85 3.87 -8.88 10.67
C GLU A 85 3.32 -7.49 10.30
N ASN A 86 4.00 -6.78 9.38
CA ASN A 86 3.50 -5.52 8.84
C ASN A 86 2.17 -5.72 8.09
N LEU A 87 2.08 -6.75 7.22
CA LEU A 87 0.84 -7.07 6.50
C LEU A 87 -0.30 -7.42 7.45
N LYS A 88 -0.06 -8.18 8.52
CA LYS A 88 -1.07 -8.45 9.55
C LYS A 88 -1.57 -7.17 10.22
N THR A 89 -0.65 -6.26 10.52
CA THR A 89 -0.99 -4.95 11.10
C THR A 89 -1.83 -4.13 10.12
N ASP A 90 -1.45 -4.10 8.84
CA ASP A 90 -2.19 -3.38 7.81
C ASP A 90 -3.58 -3.97 7.58
N ILE A 91 -3.72 -5.31 7.60
CA ILE A 91 -5.00 -6.01 7.52
C ILE A 91 -5.88 -5.65 8.72
N ALA A 92 -5.32 -5.66 9.93
CA ALA A 92 -6.07 -5.30 11.13
C ALA A 92 -6.54 -3.84 11.09
N ASN A 93 -5.69 -2.92 10.66
CA ASN A 93 -6.03 -1.50 10.48
C ASN A 93 -7.11 -1.30 9.40
N GLN A 94 -7.00 -2.03 8.28
CA GLN A 94 -7.98 -1.97 7.20
C GLN A 94 -9.34 -2.55 7.64
N GLN A 95 -9.33 -3.65 8.39
CA GLN A 95 -10.53 -4.24 8.96
C GLN A 95 -11.20 -3.27 9.94
N GLU A 96 -10.42 -2.66 10.85
CA GLU A 96 -10.92 -1.66 11.78
C GLU A 96 -11.52 -0.46 11.05
N TYR A 97 -10.89 -0.01 9.96
CA TYR A 97 -11.41 1.07 9.13
C TYR A 97 -12.76 0.70 8.51
N LEU A 98 -12.88 -0.48 7.91
CA LEU A 98 -14.13 -0.97 7.33
C LEU A 98 -15.24 -1.10 8.37
N ASP A 99 -14.91 -1.53 9.59
CA ASP A 99 -15.88 -1.71 10.66
C ASP A 99 -16.34 -0.39 11.28
N LYS A 100 -15.43 0.59 11.45
CA LYS A 100 -15.68 1.80 12.24
C LYS A 100 -15.95 3.06 11.42
N SER A 101 -15.45 3.15 10.17
CA SER A 101 -15.67 4.35 9.35
C SER A 101 -17.16 4.60 9.12
N ILE A 102 -17.62 5.77 9.51
CA ILE A 102 -19.00 6.20 9.28
C ILE A 102 -19.24 6.33 7.78
N TRP A 103 -18.26 6.87 7.04
CA TRP A 103 -18.30 7.06 5.59
C TRP A 103 -18.51 5.74 4.85
N ILE A 104 -17.66 4.75 5.11
CA ILE A 104 -17.75 3.42 4.47
C ILE A 104 -19.05 2.69 4.83
N ASN A 105 -19.60 2.94 6.01
CA ASN A 105 -20.80 2.27 6.49
C ASN A 105 -22.10 3.05 6.21
N MET A 106 -22.08 4.06 5.32
CA MET A 106 -23.29 4.73 4.82
C MET A 106 -23.87 4.00 3.60
N SER A 107 -25.17 4.22 3.35
CA SER A 107 -25.80 3.80 2.09
C SER A 107 -25.46 4.82 0.99
N PRO A 108 -24.88 4.43 -0.15
CA PRO A 108 -24.63 5.35 -1.26
C PRO A 108 -25.90 5.97 -1.85
N TYR A 109 -27.05 5.34 -1.61
CA TYR A 109 -28.36 5.76 -2.14
C TYR A 109 -29.12 6.69 -1.21
N ASP A 110 -28.65 6.89 0.04
CA ASP A 110 -29.31 7.71 1.05
C ASP A 110 -28.26 8.38 1.95
N VAL A 111 -27.38 9.16 1.35
CA VAL A 111 -26.39 9.97 2.07
C VAL A 111 -27.06 11.26 2.51
N CYS A 112 -27.10 11.53 3.81
CA CYS A 112 -27.60 12.78 4.33
C CYS A 112 -26.50 13.84 4.33
N GLU A 113 -26.73 14.96 3.68
CA GLU A 113 -25.81 16.10 3.59
C GLU A 113 -26.39 17.31 4.33
N SER A 114 -25.59 17.91 5.20
CA SER A 114 -25.81 19.25 5.74
C SER A 114 -24.81 20.18 5.07
N ARG A 115 -25.31 21.23 4.42
CA ARG A 115 -24.49 22.20 3.68
C ARG A 115 -24.80 23.59 4.14
N ILE A 116 -23.77 24.39 4.37
CA ILE A 116 -23.86 25.82 4.63
C ILE A 116 -22.90 26.54 3.70
N ASP A 117 -23.43 27.52 3.00
CA ASP A 117 -22.66 28.46 2.19
C ASP A 117 -22.64 29.80 2.91
N MET A 118 -21.48 30.35 3.13
CA MET A 118 -21.27 31.63 3.85
C MET A 118 -20.46 32.59 2.98
N TYR A 119 -20.83 33.84 3.04
CA TYR A 119 -20.13 34.91 2.33
C TYR A 119 -19.35 35.76 3.32
N VAL A 120 -18.08 35.99 3.04
CA VAL A 120 -17.22 36.87 3.82
C VAL A 120 -17.26 38.27 3.23
N THR A 121 -17.56 39.25 4.05
CA THR A 121 -17.57 40.65 3.68
C THR A 121 -16.56 41.43 4.53
N THR A 122 -15.70 42.15 3.85
CA THR A 122 -14.69 43.02 4.47
C THR A 122 -15.07 44.50 4.23
N GLY A 123 -14.38 45.40 4.90
CA GLY A 123 -14.51 46.85 4.64
C GLY A 123 -13.78 47.29 3.36
N TYR A 124 -13.44 46.36 2.46
CA TYR A 124 -12.80 46.70 1.20
C TYR A 124 -13.77 47.39 0.27
N GLU A 125 -13.40 48.59 -0.17
CA GLU A 125 -14.15 49.38 -1.15
C GLU A 125 -13.24 49.82 -2.28
N ILE A 126 -13.71 49.65 -3.52
CA ILE A 126 -13.05 50.22 -4.68
C ILE A 126 -13.31 51.70 -4.71
N MET A 127 -12.28 52.53 -4.56
CA MET A 127 -12.37 53.98 -4.61
C MET A 127 -12.06 54.49 -6.04
N PRO A 128 -13.07 54.81 -6.86
CA PRO A 128 -12.84 55.29 -8.22
C PRO A 128 -12.04 56.59 -8.24
N GLY A 129 -10.98 56.58 -9.07
CA GLY A 129 -10.10 57.77 -9.23
C GLY A 129 -8.98 57.89 -8.20
N MET A 130 -8.88 57.01 -7.22
CA MET A 130 -7.76 56.97 -6.28
C MET A 130 -6.64 56.10 -6.84
N VAL A 131 -5.39 56.57 -6.70
CA VAL A 131 -4.17 55.84 -7.11
C VAL A 131 -3.91 54.69 -6.15
N TYR A 132 -4.30 54.82 -4.89
CA TYR A 132 -4.12 53.79 -3.86
C TYR A 132 -5.49 53.21 -3.49
N GLN A 133 -5.62 51.90 -3.57
CA GLN A 133 -6.79 51.15 -3.10
C GLN A 133 -6.49 50.55 -1.72
N ASN A 134 -7.53 50.34 -0.90
CA ASN A 134 -7.38 49.51 0.27
C ASN A 134 -7.01 48.09 -0.14
N GLN A 135 -6.29 47.38 0.72
CA GLN A 135 -5.95 45.97 0.46
C GLN A 135 -7.17 45.11 0.74
N ASP A 136 -7.49 44.22 -0.22
CA ASP A 136 -8.53 43.22 -0.03
C ASP A 136 -7.94 42.00 0.65
N TYR A 137 -8.39 41.70 1.86
CA TYR A 137 -7.98 40.54 2.65
C TYR A 137 -9.00 39.39 2.60
N THR A 138 -10.06 39.51 1.80
CA THR A 138 -11.15 38.51 1.77
C THR A 138 -10.65 37.09 1.51
N ASP A 139 -9.78 36.94 0.53
CA ASP A 139 -9.20 35.62 0.20
C ASP A 139 -8.33 35.04 1.33
N THR A 140 -7.58 35.91 2.02
CA THR A 140 -6.75 35.53 3.17
C THR A 140 -7.62 35.08 4.34
N ILE A 141 -8.73 35.77 4.59
CA ILE A 141 -9.71 35.43 5.64
C ILE A 141 -10.37 34.09 5.33
N LEU A 142 -10.79 33.84 4.08
CA LEU A 142 -11.38 32.57 3.66
C LEU A 142 -10.42 31.40 3.86
N GLN A 143 -9.16 31.57 3.44
CA GLN A 143 -8.11 30.57 3.62
C GLN A 143 -7.82 30.32 5.10
N ALA A 144 -7.85 31.36 5.95
CA ALA A 144 -7.68 31.21 7.38
C ALA A 144 -8.80 30.36 7.99
N TYR A 145 -10.08 30.67 7.67
CA TYR A 145 -11.19 29.82 8.14
C TYR A 145 -11.11 28.40 7.63
N GLN A 146 -10.83 28.19 6.35
CA GLN A 146 -10.65 26.85 5.81
C GLN A 146 -9.56 26.09 6.55
N GLY A 147 -8.39 26.70 6.74
CA GLY A 147 -7.27 26.08 7.44
C GLY A 147 -7.55 25.79 8.91
N LEU A 148 -8.18 26.71 9.61
CA LEU A 148 -8.53 26.54 11.03
C LEU A 148 -9.60 25.49 11.23
N LEU A 149 -10.70 25.52 10.46
CA LEU A 149 -11.79 24.56 10.55
C LEU A 149 -11.37 23.12 10.16
N THR A 150 -10.38 22.98 9.28
CA THR A 150 -9.83 21.65 8.90
C THR A 150 -8.62 21.24 9.74
N SER A 151 -8.22 22.07 10.71
CA SER A 151 -7.10 21.79 11.59
C SER A 151 -7.36 20.54 12.46
N SER A 152 -6.28 19.85 12.84
CA SER A 152 -6.41 18.68 13.72
C SER A 152 -7.05 19.02 15.06
N ALA A 153 -6.76 20.20 15.62
CA ALA A 153 -7.34 20.63 16.90
C ALA A 153 -8.86 20.75 16.84
N VAL A 154 -9.40 21.49 15.84
CA VAL A 154 -10.85 21.61 15.67
C VAL A 154 -11.49 20.26 15.36
N MET A 155 -10.87 19.44 14.50
CA MET A 155 -11.39 18.10 14.18
C MET A 155 -11.39 17.16 15.39
N GLU A 156 -10.42 17.27 16.30
CA GLU A 156 -10.39 16.51 17.56
C GLU A 156 -11.51 16.95 18.52
N ASP A 157 -11.71 18.25 18.66
CA ASP A 157 -12.76 18.80 19.55
C ASP A 157 -14.15 18.47 19.03
N VAL A 158 -14.41 18.69 17.73
CA VAL A 158 -15.69 18.31 17.11
C VAL A 158 -15.93 16.81 17.20
N ALA A 159 -14.92 15.99 16.91
CA ALA A 159 -15.04 14.53 16.99
C ALA A 159 -15.41 14.06 18.40
N LYS A 160 -14.81 14.69 19.43
CA LYS A 160 -15.11 14.42 20.83
C LYS A 160 -16.54 14.78 21.20
N SER A 161 -17.05 15.94 20.76
CA SER A 161 -18.43 16.38 21.07
C SER A 161 -19.49 15.55 20.35
N VAL A 162 -19.21 15.06 19.14
CA VAL A 162 -20.15 14.17 18.43
C VAL A 162 -19.98 12.69 18.75
N GLY A 163 -18.90 12.30 19.46
CA GLY A 163 -18.65 10.93 19.90
C GLY A 163 -18.06 10.03 18.82
N THR A 164 -17.19 10.57 17.96
CA THR A 164 -16.47 9.80 16.92
C THR A 164 -14.96 10.00 17.02
N GLU A 165 -14.20 9.26 16.25
CA GLU A 165 -12.74 9.49 16.14
C GLU A 165 -12.43 10.58 15.10
N PRO A 166 -11.41 11.43 15.31
CA PRO A 166 -11.07 12.54 14.40
C PRO A 166 -10.78 12.07 12.96
N ARG A 167 -10.19 10.88 12.81
CA ARG A 167 -9.89 10.30 11.47
C ARG A 167 -11.16 10.03 10.66
N TYR A 168 -12.24 9.55 11.30
CA TYR A 168 -13.50 9.27 10.62
C TYR A 168 -14.31 10.55 10.40
N LEU A 169 -14.21 11.54 11.30
CA LEU A 169 -14.84 12.83 11.12
C LEU A 169 -14.29 13.56 9.87
N LYS A 170 -12.98 13.51 9.65
CA LYS A 170 -12.33 14.14 8.48
C LYS A 170 -12.87 13.65 7.14
N GLU A 171 -13.40 12.44 7.08
CA GLU A 171 -14.02 11.88 5.88
C GLU A 171 -15.41 12.44 5.61
N LEU A 172 -16.09 12.92 6.67
CA LEU A 172 -17.45 13.40 6.63
C LEU A 172 -17.55 14.90 6.37
N VAL A 173 -16.50 15.67 6.73
CA VAL A 173 -16.47 17.13 6.70
C VAL A 173 -15.61 17.61 5.55
N ASN A 174 -16.18 18.46 4.72
CA ASN A 174 -15.45 19.12 3.65
C ASN A 174 -15.67 20.65 3.73
N VAL A 175 -14.58 21.41 3.83
CA VAL A 175 -14.58 22.86 3.86
C VAL A 175 -13.91 23.38 2.62
N THR A 176 -14.64 24.08 1.78
CA THR A 176 -14.15 24.56 0.49
C THR A 176 -14.39 26.05 0.31
N ILE A 177 -13.53 26.69 -0.44
CA ILE A 177 -13.72 28.07 -0.90
C ILE A 177 -14.20 27.99 -2.35
N GLY A 178 -15.32 28.66 -2.62
CA GLY A 178 -15.90 28.68 -3.94
C GLY A 178 -15.03 29.43 -4.94
N THR A 179 -15.03 28.97 -6.19
CA THR A 179 -14.29 29.61 -7.28
C THR A 179 -15.20 29.87 -8.47
N ASN A 180 -14.92 30.96 -9.18
CA ASN A 180 -15.58 31.30 -10.44
C ASN A 180 -14.51 31.68 -11.47
N GLY A 181 -14.39 30.89 -12.54
CA GLY A 181 -13.37 31.14 -13.58
C GLY A 181 -11.92 31.09 -13.06
N GLY A 182 -11.65 30.32 -11.99
CA GLY A 182 -10.33 30.20 -11.36
C GLY A 182 -10.00 31.28 -10.32
N GLN A 183 -10.90 32.21 -10.08
CA GLN A 183 -10.80 33.20 -9.00
C GLN A 183 -11.72 32.80 -7.84
N LEU A 184 -11.32 33.13 -6.59
CA LEU A 184 -12.16 32.92 -5.42
C LEU A 184 -13.41 33.81 -5.50
N ASN A 185 -14.57 33.28 -5.12
CA ASN A 185 -15.85 33.97 -5.21
C ASN A 185 -16.39 34.43 -3.85
N HIS A 186 -15.52 34.52 -2.84
CA HIS A 186 -15.78 34.93 -1.49
C HIS A 186 -16.79 34.05 -0.72
N LEU A 187 -17.08 32.87 -1.22
CA LEU A 187 -17.94 31.88 -0.57
C LEU A 187 -17.09 30.83 0.17
N LEU A 188 -17.38 30.65 1.45
CA LEU A 188 -16.93 29.51 2.24
C LEU A 188 -18.08 28.50 2.35
N THR A 189 -17.86 27.30 1.91
CA THR A 189 -18.83 26.20 1.97
C THR A 189 -18.36 25.16 2.95
N ILE A 190 -19.20 24.82 3.94
CA ILE A 190 -19.01 23.66 4.80
C ILE A 190 -20.03 22.62 4.38
N ASN A 191 -19.56 21.43 4.08
CA ASN A 191 -20.35 20.25 3.77
C ASN A 191 -20.09 19.16 4.80
N VAL A 192 -21.14 18.61 5.38
CA VAL A 192 -21.09 17.47 6.29
C VAL A 192 -21.98 16.36 5.76
N LYS A 193 -21.41 15.19 5.50
CA LYS A 193 -22.14 13.99 5.09
C LYS A 193 -22.26 13.02 6.25
N HIS A 194 -23.45 12.41 6.44
CA HIS A 194 -23.68 11.47 7.53
C HIS A 194 -24.81 10.49 7.20
N LYS A 195 -24.99 9.44 8.03
CA LYS A 195 -26.06 8.45 7.89
C LYS A 195 -27.47 9.03 8.07
N THR A 196 -27.60 10.05 8.89
CA THR A 196 -28.89 10.68 9.17
C THR A 196 -28.78 12.20 9.06
N LYS A 197 -29.92 12.86 8.74
CA LYS A 197 -30.00 14.32 8.71
C LYS A 197 -29.72 14.95 10.09
N SER A 198 -30.12 14.30 11.16
CA SER A 198 -29.88 14.74 12.52
C SER A 198 -28.41 14.78 12.86
N ASP A 199 -27.67 13.69 12.52
CA ASP A 199 -26.25 13.62 12.82
C ASP A 199 -25.43 14.55 11.91
N ALA A 200 -25.79 14.65 10.62
CA ALA A 200 -25.18 15.63 9.72
C ALA A 200 -25.35 17.07 10.24
N LYS A 201 -26.55 17.39 10.74
CA LYS A 201 -26.81 18.69 11.34
C LYS A 201 -26.03 18.90 12.63
N LYS A 202 -25.96 17.90 13.51
CA LYS A 202 -25.22 17.99 14.77
C LYS A 202 -23.74 18.31 14.53
N VAL A 203 -23.09 17.58 13.60
CA VAL A 203 -21.69 17.88 13.23
C VAL A 203 -21.55 19.27 12.65
N MET A 204 -22.50 19.70 11.81
CA MET A 204 -22.49 21.06 11.23
C MET A 204 -22.61 22.11 12.31
N ASP A 205 -23.52 21.95 13.28
CA ASP A 205 -23.73 22.91 14.36
C ASP A 205 -22.43 23.07 15.19
N GLU A 206 -21.75 21.97 15.53
CA GLU A 206 -20.45 21.98 16.21
C GLU A 206 -19.36 22.69 15.38
N MET A 207 -19.32 22.47 14.07
CA MET A 207 -18.38 23.17 13.17
C MET A 207 -18.62 24.68 13.15
N LEU A 208 -19.90 25.11 13.19
CA LEU A 208 -20.26 26.51 13.24
C LEU A 208 -19.94 27.16 14.60
N ASP A 209 -20.12 26.42 15.69
CA ASP A 209 -19.76 26.90 17.03
C ASP A 209 -18.25 27.16 17.12
N HIS A 210 -17.42 26.22 16.64
CA HIS A 210 -15.97 26.42 16.54
C HIS A 210 -15.61 27.60 15.62
N MET A 211 -16.29 27.76 14.49
CA MET A 211 -16.07 28.88 13.61
C MET A 211 -16.36 30.23 14.31
N ASN A 212 -17.44 30.31 15.10
CA ASN A 212 -17.75 31.48 15.88
C ASN A 212 -16.72 31.78 16.97
N GLU A 213 -16.19 30.72 17.63
CA GLU A 213 -15.12 30.86 18.62
C GLU A 213 -13.82 31.39 17.98
N LEU A 214 -13.50 30.91 16.77
CA LEU A 214 -12.31 31.32 16.02
C LEU A 214 -12.42 32.70 15.39
N HIS A 215 -13.65 33.24 15.24
CA HIS A 215 -13.87 34.52 14.57
C HIS A 215 -13.04 35.67 15.18
N GLY A 216 -13.02 35.80 16.50
CA GLY A 216 -12.20 36.80 17.18
C GLY A 216 -10.70 36.69 16.91
N GLN A 217 -10.20 35.48 16.77
CA GLN A 217 -8.80 35.21 16.42
C GLN A 217 -8.48 35.64 14.98
N VAL A 218 -9.36 35.35 14.04
CA VAL A 218 -9.19 35.73 12.63
C VAL A 218 -9.26 37.25 12.48
N VAL A 219 -10.21 37.91 13.16
CA VAL A 219 -10.31 39.37 13.20
C VAL A 219 -9.02 39.98 13.74
N ALA A 220 -8.52 39.52 14.87
CA ALA A 220 -7.31 40.03 15.49
C ALA A 220 -6.04 39.82 14.63
N SER A 221 -6.01 38.75 13.81
CA SER A 221 -4.83 38.39 13.05
C SER A 221 -4.79 38.99 11.64
N ILE A 222 -5.96 39.21 11.00
CA ILE A 222 -6.03 39.61 9.59
C ILE A 222 -6.77 40.95 9.45
N GLY A 223 -7.93 41.11 10.09
CA GLY A 223 -8.72 42.33 10.01
C GLY A 223 -10.23 42.14 10.22
N GLU A 224 -10.92 43.25 10.39
CA GLU A 224 -12.38 43.27 10.58
C GLU A 224 -13.12 42.72 9.36
N HIS A 225 -14.06 41.84 9.63
CA HIS A 225 -14.91 41.25 8.61
C HIS A 225 -16.18 40.70 9.23
N THR A 226 -17.14 40.37 8.38
CA THR A 226 -18.37 39.68 8.78
C THR A 226 -18.53 38.41 7.94
N VAL A 227 -19.12 37.41 8.56
CA VAL A 227 -19.45 36.13 7.89
C VAL A 227 -20.96 35.98 7.90
N ASN A 228 -21.57 35.94 6.73
CA ASN A 228 -23.01 35.89 6.56
C ASN A 228 -23.42 34.57 5.89
N THR A 229 -24.35 33.85 6.52
CA THR A 229 -24.93 32.64 5.90
C THR A 229 -25.80 33.04 4.72
N VAL A 230 -25.47 32.50 3.55
CA VAL A 230 -26.23 32.75 2.30
C VAL A 230 -27.21 31.61 2.04
N ASN A 231 -26.79 30.39 2.34
CA ASN A 231 -27.61 29.21 2.15
C ASN A 231 -27.34 28.21 3.28
N SER A 232 -28.41 27.54 3.71
CA SER A 232 -28.34 26.43 4.66
C SER A 232 -29.33 25.36 4.24
N SER A 233 -28.88 24.15 4.06
CA SER A 233 -29.72 23.03 3.61
C SER A 233 -29.34 21.74 4.28
N VAL A 234 -30.34 20.89 4.51
CA VAL A 234 -30.15 19.51 4.93
C VAL A 234 -30.97 18.61 4.01
N SER A 235 -30.30 17.80 3.21
CA SER A 235 -30.93 16.96 2.18
C SER A 235 -30.43 15.52 2.25
N ALA A 236 -31.13 14.64 1.58
CA ALA A 236 -30.62 13.32 1.25
C ALA A 236 -30.23 13.29 -0.23
N MET A 237 -29.14 12.63 -0.56
CA MET A 237 -28.62 12.54 -1.92
C MET A 237 -28.09 11.15 -2.24
N VAL A 238 -27.96 10.85 -3.51
CA VAL A 238 -27.25 9.67 -3.99
C VAL A 238 -25.80 10.07 -4.23
N ASP A 239 -24.89 9.32 -3.63
CA ASP A 239 -23.45 9.51 -3.81
C ASP A 239 -22.80 8.23 -4.37
N LEU A 240 -22.70 8.14 -5.68
CA LEU A 240 -22.12 6.97 -6.34
C LEU A 240 -20.61 6.85 -6.10
N THR A 241 -19.94 7.96 -5.76
CA THR A 241 -18.49 7.91 -5.44
C THR A 241 -18.24 7.14 -4.16
N LEU A 242 -19.19 7.16 -3.23
CA LEU A 242 -19.14 6.34 -2.01
C LEU A 242 -19.18 4.84 -2.35
N ALA A 243 -20.01 4.41 -3.32
CA ALA A 243 -20.06 3.01 -3.73
C ALA A 243 -18.72 2.54 -4.33
N ASP A 244 -18.09 3.39 -5.13
CA ASP A 244 -16.76 3.09 -5.69
C ASP A 244 -15.69 3.03 -4.59
N THR A 245 -15.75 3.94 -3.62
CA THR A 245 -14.85 3.92 -2.47
C THR A 245 -15.04 2.65 -1.62
N GLN A 246 -16.29 2.27 -1.30
CA GLN A 246 -16.59 1.05 -0.56
C GLN A 246 -16.03 -0.21 -1.26
N ARG A 247 -16.16 -0.27 -2.58
CA ARG A 247 -15.59 -1.36 -3.37
C ARG A 247 -14.07 -1.35 -3.30
N ALA A 248 -13.45 -0.20 -3.53
CA ALA A 248 -11.99 -0.08 -3.51
C ALA A 248 -11.38 -0.47 -2.16
N GLU A 249 -11.99 -0.05 -1.06
CA GLU A 249 -11.50 -0.40 0.29
C GLU A 249 -11.70 -1.89 0.62
N THR A 250 -12.75 -2.53 0.10
CA THR A 250 -12.96 -3.98 0.22
C THR A 250 -11.96 -4.77 -0.64
N GLU A 251 -11.70 -4.31 -1.85
CA GLU A 251 -10.68 -4.87 -2.74
C GLU A 251 -9.29 -4.73 -2.14
N ARG A 252 -9.00 -3.61 -1.47
CA ARG A 252 -7.75 -3.39 -0.74
C ARG A 252 -7.54 -4.43 0.36
N LEU A 253 -8.56 -4.73 1.17
CA LEU A 253 -8.48 -5.78 2.18
C LEU A 253 -8.20 -7.15 1.55
N THR A 254 -8.87 -7.45 0.44
CA THR A 254 -8.64 -8.69 -0.32
C THR A 254 -7.20 -8.78 -0.84
N SER A 255 -6.68 -7.68 -1.40
CA SER A 255 -5.30 -7.60 -1.89
C SER A 255 -4.28 -7.80 -0.77
N LEU A 256 -4.50 -7.20 0.41
CA LEU A 256 -3.62 -7.39 1.58
C LEU A 256 -3.61 -8.85 2.04
N ASN A 257 -4.77 -9.52 2.09
CA ASN A 257 -4.85 -10.94 2.44
C ASN A 257 -4.12 -11.83 1.43
N ASN A 258 -4.28 -11.57 0.13
CA ASN A 258 -3.56 -12.30 -0.92
C ASN A 258 -2.04 -12.11 -0.80
N SER A 259 -1.60 -10.88 -0.51
CA SER A 259 -0.18 -10.58 -0.28
C SER A 259 0.36 -11.30 0.95
N LEU A 260 -0.43 -11.41 2.02
CA LEU A 260 -0.06 -12.17 3.22
C LEU A 260 0.12 -13.65 2.91
N GLU A 261 -0.83 -14.26 2.16
CA GLU A 261 -0.75 -15.66 1.75
C GLU A 261 0.48 -15.93 0.88
N GLU A 262 0.78 -15.05 -0.08
CA GLU A 262 1.97 -15.14 -0.93
C GLU A 262 3.26 -15.05 -0.12
N LYS A 263 3.33 -14.13 0.84
CA LYS A 263 4.51 -13.98 1.70
C LYS A 263 4.69 -15.15 2.66
N GLN A 264 3.61 -15.69 3.21
CA GLN A 264 3.65 -16.92 4.02
C GLN A 264 4.17 -18.11 3.20
N LYS A 265 3.67 -18.28 1.98
CA LYS A 265 4.15 -19.30 1.06
C LYS A 265 5.64 -19.12 0.73
N THR A 266 6.08 -17.90 0.48
CA THR A 266 7.51 -17.59 0.25
C THR A 266 8.36 -17.95 1.47
N LEU A 267 7.87 -17.69 2.68
CA LEU A 267 8.57 -18.07 3.92
C LEU A 267 8.65 -19.59 4.08
N ASP A 268 7.57 -20.31 3.77
CA ASP A 268 7.50 -21.78 3.85
C ASP A 268 8.40 -22.46 2.79
N GLU A 269 8.59 -21.80 1.63
CA GLU A 269 9.46 -22.26 0.54
C GLU A 269 10.95 -21.89 0.77
N LEU A 270 11.27 -21.06 1.77
CA LEU A 270 12.65 -20.79 2.14
C LEU A 270 13.28 -22.09 2.69
N GLU A 271 14.05 -22.76 1.84
CA GLU A 271 14.79 -23.95 2.23
C GLU A 271 16.00 -23.56 3.08
N GLU A 272 16.03 -24.04 4.32
CA GLU A 272 17.25 -24.03 5.12
C GLU A 272 18.39 -24.71 4.34
N PRO A 273 19.61 -24.11 4.26
CA PRO A 273 20.72 -24.71 3.56
C PRO A 273 20.94 -26.13 4.04
N LYS A 274 20.67 -27.11 3.15
CA LYS A 274 20.55 -28.51 3.54
C LYS A 274 21.84 -29.08 4.14
N GLU A 275 21.66 -29.90 5.14
CA GLU A 275 22.55 -30.82 5.89
C GLU A 275 23.68 -31.54 5.12
N ALA A 276 23.78 -31.42 3.80
CA ALA A 276 24.98 -31.90 3.08
C ALA A 276 26.28 -31.24 3.61
N ALA A 277 26.15 -30.02 4.17
CA ALA A 277 27.22 -29.36 4.90
C ALA A 277 27.28 -29.80 6.37
N SER A 278 26.17 -30.14 7.03
CA SER A 278 26.19 -30.63 8.41
C SER A 278 26.72 -32.06 8.51
N SER A 279 26.43 -32.94 7.56
CA SER A 279 27.04 -34.27 7.47
C SER A 279 28.53 -34.17 7.19
N ALA A 280 28.96 -33.23 6.33
CA ALA A 280 30.38 -32.93 6.11
C ALA A 280 31.07 -32.35 7.35
N MET A 281 30.34 -31.45 8.10
CA MET A 281 30.82 -30.92 9.36
C MET A 281 30.82 -31.94 10.51
N ALA A 282 29.86 -32.86 10.56
CA ALA A 282 29.85 -33.97 11.51
C ALA A 282 31.01 -34.96 11.19
N ALA A 283 31.27 -35.24 9.91
CA ALA A 283 32.40 -36.06 9.48
C ALA A 283 33.74 -35.35 9.79
N LEU A 284 33.85 -34.05 9.62
CA LEU A 284 35.03 -33.25 10.00
C LEU A 284 35.23 -33.20 11.53
N LYS A 285 34.17 -33.07 12.32
CA LYS A 285 34.26 -33.17 13.80
C LYS A 285 34.75 -34.54 14.24
N LEU A 286 34.24 -35.60 13.65
CA LEU A 286 34.68 -36.98 13.92
C LEU A 286 36.14 -37.20 13.51
N SER A 287 36.59 -36.66 12.38
CA SER A 287 37.99 -36.77 11.95
C SER A 287 38.95 -35.96 12.84
N LEU A 288 38.52 -34.79 13.34
CA LEU A 288 39.31 -33.98 14.27
C LEU A 288 39.43 -34.63 15.65
N ILE A 289 38.40 -35.36 16.11
CA ILE A 289 38.44 -36.11 17.37
C ILE A 289 39.42 -37.29 17.24
N HIS A 290 39.47 -37.96 16.07
CA HIS A 290 40.40 -39.05 15.84
C HIS A 290 41.86 -38.60 15.70
N ILE A 291 42.13 -37.37 15.29
CA ILE A 291 43.49 -36.81 15.19
C ILE A 291 44.01 -36.31 16.55
N SER A 292 43.10 -36.02 17.48
CA SER A 292 43.47 -35.50 18.81
C SER A 292 43.67 -36.56 19.87
N GLU A 293 43.42 -37.87 19.62
CA GLU A 293 43.78 -38.94 20.53
C GLU A 293 45.23 -39.37 20.27
N PRO A 294 46.18 -39.01 21.15
CA PRO A 294 47.52 -39.54 21.07
C PRO A 294 47.46 -41.04 21.39
N THR A 295 47.90 -41.90 20.45
CA THR A 295 48.15 -43.32 20.69
C THR A 295 49.08 -43.46 21.87
N ARG A 296 48.52 -43.63 23.07
CA ARG A 296 49.23 -44.24 24.20
C ARG A 296 49.33 -45.73 23.88
N ARG A 297 50.47 -46.16 23.30
CA ARG A 297 50.95 -47.52 23.41
C ARG A 297 52.04 -47.54 24.47
N SER A 298 51.72 -48.20 25.57
CA SER A 298 52.68 -48.76 26.53
C SER A 298 53.49 -49.90 25.90
#